data_c3f67cb31a02176cbc0efe28108bb2d3
#
_entry.id   c3f67cb31a02176cbc0efe28108bb2d3
#
_cell.length_a   1.000
_cell.length_b   1.000
_cell.length_c   1.000
_cell.angle_alpha   90.00
_cell.angle_beta   90.00
_cell.angle_gamma   90.00
#
_symmetry.space_group_name_H-M   'P 1'
#
loop_
_entity.id
_entity.type
_entity.pdbx_description
1 polymer ?
#
loop_
_entity_poly.entity_id
_entity_poly.type
_entity_poly.pdbx_seq_one_letter_code
_entity_poly.pdbx_strand_id
1 'polypeptide(L)'
;MKLSIFLPAVAVTLFSSLTMANNLPELAAPVEIEASESVVVNGQTFNKVIEPSATADFADTVKLFAGDLVTKGSFNLTSKATGLVFVTLIEGQDAKAVATDLDLKLVFANGNSAVYKAAENVDLLNLNDELFNDSRIKAVKIELANNKYNPE
;
A
#
# COMPACT_ATOMS: atom_id res chain seq x y z
N MET A 1 -84.97 31.53 31.71
CA MET A 1 -83.87 30.60 31.74
C MET A 1 -82.73 31.19 30.94
N LYS A 2 -81.70 31.68 31.60
CA LYS A 2 -80.52 32.24 30.99
C LYS A 2 -79.35 31.35 31.24
N LEU A 3 -78.87 30.73 30.17
CA LEU A 3 -77.70 29.85 30.25
C LEU A 3 -76.46 30.67 29.95
N SER A 4 -75.63 30.89 31.00
CA SER A 4 -74.34 31.58 30.83
C SER A 4 -73.28 30.53 30.51
N ILE A 5 -72.71 30.66 29.29
CA ILE A 5 -71.59 29.83 28.88
C ILE A 5 -70.28 30.55 29.28
N PHE A 6 -69.58 30.00 30.23
CA PHE A 6 -68.20 30.42 30.56
C PHE A 6 -67.19 29.81 29.58
N LEU A 7 -66.44 30.65 28.89
CA LEU A 7 -65.34 30.25 28.03
C LEU A 7 -64.04 30.32 28.86
N PRO A 8 -63.29 29.27 29.01
CA PRO A 8 -61.98 29.37 29.60
C PRO A 8 -60.95 29.84 28.56
N ALA A 9 -60.26 30.92 28.86
CA ALA A 9 -59.13 31.39 28.09
C ALA A 9 -57.96 30.39 28.23
N VAL A 10 -57.59 29.77 27.10
CA VAL A 10 -56.38 28.93 27.01
C VAL A 10 -55.19 29.84 26.77
N ALA A 11 -54.33 30.02 27.77
CA ALA A 11 -53.06 30.69 27.63
C ALA A 11 -52.07 29.74 26.93
N VAL A 12 -51.77 30.05 25.67
CA VAL A 12 -50.71 29.40 24.92
C VAL A 12 -49.36 29.98 25.34
N THR A 13 -48.63 29.26 26.20
CA THR A 13 -47.24 29.58 26.51
C THR A 13 -46.36 29.09 25.39
N LEU A 14 -45.84 30.01 24.57
CA LEU A 14 -44.79 29.76 23.59
C LEU A 14 -43.48 29.44 24.32
N PHE A 15 -43.14 28.16 24.41
CA PHE A 15 -41.80 27.73 24.77
C PHE A 15 -40.86 27.99 23.58
N SER A 16 -40.14 29.10 23.63
CA SER A 16 -38.98 29.30 22.74
C SER A 16 -37.91 28.34 23.13
N SER A 17 -37.85 27.22 22.45
CA SER A 17 -36.69 26.30 22.51
C SER A 17 -35.50 26.98 21.87
N LEU A 18 -34.58 27.51 22.70
CA LEU A 18 -33.23 27.84 22.30
C LEU A 18 -32.56 26.55 21.80
N THR A 19 -32.58 26.37 20.51
CA THR A 19 -31.68 25.39 19.87
C THR A 19 -30.27 25.91 20.01
N MET A 20 -29.57 25.51 21.05
CA MET A 20 -28.11 25.56 21.07
C MET A 20 -27.64 24.67 19.92
N ALA A 21 -27.27 25.33 18.81
CA ALA A 21 -26.49 24.65 17.77
C ALA A 21 -25.17 24.25 18.43
N ASN A 22 -25.11 22.99 18.88
CA ASN A 22 -23.86 22.36 19.22
C ASN A 22 -23.04 22.34 17.95
N ASN A 23 -22.04 23.20 17.85
CA ASN A 23 -20.92 23.04 16.93
C ASN A 23 -20.15 21.79 17.39
N LEU A 24 -20.73 20.61 17.14
CA LEU A 24 -19.95 19.40 17.12
C LEU A 24 -18.93 19.60 16.00
N PRO A 25 -17.63 19.45 16.28
CA PRO A 25 -16.66 19.42 15.22
C PRO A 25 -17.13 18.36 14.23
N GLU A 26 -17.35 18.79 12.98
CA GLU A 26 -17.69 17.91 11.88
C GLU A 26 -16.72 16.74 11.95
N LEU A 27 -17.25 15.57 12.29
CA LEU A 27 -16.47 14.35 12.27
C LEU A 27 -15.85 14.30 10.87
N ALA A 28 -14.52 14.38 10.81
CA ALA A 28 -13.79 14.27 9.57
C ALA A 28 -14.41 13.13 8.76
N ALA A 29 -14.73 13.42 7.50
CA ALA A 29 -15.30 12.42 6.61
C ALA A 29 -14.52 11.10 6.78
N PRO A 30 -15.20 9.94 6.79
CA PRO A 30 -14.51 8.67 6.91
C PRO A 30 -13.39 8.69 5.88
N VAL A 31 -12.16 8.50 6.35
CA VAL A 31 -11.00 8.34 5.47
C VAL A 31 -11.41 7.24 4.50
N GLU A 32 -11.57 7.58 3.22
CA GLU A 32 -11.80 6.59 2.19
C GLU A 32 -10.69 5.56 2.35
N ILE A 33 -11.07 4.34 2.68
CA ILE A 33 -10.15 3.21 2.73
C ILE A 33 -9.73 3.03 1.28
N GLU A 34 -8.57 3.58 0.94
CA GLU A 34 -7.96 3.37 -0.37
C GLU A 34 -7.98 1.86 -0.64
N ALA A 35 -8.50 1.47 -1.78
CA ALA A 35 -8.53 0.07 -2.16
C ALA A 35 -7.09 -0.46 -2.08
N SER A 36 -6.84 -1.38 -1.16
CA SER A 36 -5.52 -1.97 -1.00
C SER A 36 -5.56 -3.42 -1.45
N GLU A 37 -4.63 -3.80 -2.30
CA GLU A 37 -4.47 -5.18 -2.73
C GLU A 37 -3.38 -5.85 -1.90
N SER A 38 -3.67 -7.07 -1.43
CA SER A 38 -2.71 -7.84 -0.66
C SER A 38 -1.65 -8.44 -1.57
N VAL A 39 -0.37 -8.24 -1.23
CA VAL A 39 0.78 -8.75 -1.97
C VAL A 39 1.75 -9.45 -1.03
N VAL A 40 2.33 -10.57 -1.47
CA VAL A 40 3.35 -11.29 -0.70
C VAL A 40 4.73 -10.96 -1.26
N VAL A 41 5.58 -10.34 -0.44
CA VAL A 41 6.95 -9.99 -0.79
C VAL A 41 7.90 -10.62 0.21
N ASN A 42 8.88 -11.38 -0.25
CA ASN A 42 9.86 -12.09 0.60
C ASN A 42 9.19 -12.94 1.71
N GLY A 43 8.05 -13.58 1.41
CA GLY A 43 7.30 -14.41 2.36
C GLY A 43 6.51 -13.62 3.42
N GLN A 44 6.37 -12.31 3.27
CA GLN A 44 5.59 -11.45 4.16
C GLN A 44 4.44 -10.77 3.40
N THR A 45 3.28 -10.69 4.02
CA THR A 45 2.11 -10.03 3.43
C THR A 45 2.16 -8.52 3.68
N PHE A 46 1.94 -7.77 2.62
CA PHE A 46 1.79 -6.31 2.58
C PHE A 46 0.50 -5.94 1.88
N ASN A 47 0.06 -4.71 2.04
CA ASN A 47 -1.01 -4.11 1.27
C ASN A 47 -0.39 -3.10 0.30
N LYS A 48 -0.62 -3.27 -1.01
CA LYS A 48 -0.19 -2.31 -2.01
C LYS A 48 -1.09 -1.09 -1.96
N VAL A 49 -0.51 0.09 -1.89
CA VAL A 49 -1.23 1.37 -1.96
C VAL A 49 -1.55 1.64 -3.43
N ILE A 50 -2.84 1.70 -3.76
CA ILE A 50 -3.32 1.99 -5.12
C ILE A 50 -3.70 3.46 -5.15
N GLU A 51 -3.05 4.25 -6.01
CA GLU A 51 -3.46 5.63 -6.24
C GLU A 51 -4.83 5.68 -6.95
N PRO A 52 -5.77 6.53 -6.53
CA PRO A 52 -7.15 6.56 -7.04
C PRO A 52 -7.29 6.94 -8.52
N SER A 53 -6.19 7.28 -9.20
CA SER A 53 -6.16 7.60 -10.63
C SER A 53 -5.95 6.39 -11.54
N ALA A 54 -5.61 5.23 -11.00
CA ALA A 54 -5.45 4.03 -11.78
C ALA A 54 -6.84 3.42 -12.03
N THR A 55 -7.23 3.29 -13.30
CA THR A 55 -8.33 2.39 -13.70
C THR A 55 -7.86 0.98 -13.37
N ALA A 56 -8.16 0.53 -12.15
CA ALA A 56 -7.83 -0.82 -11.72
C ALA A 56 -8.73 -1.79 -12.48
N ASP A 57 -8.15 -2.48 -13.45
CA ASP A 57 -8.74 -3.72 -13.98
C ASP A 57 -8.60 -4.78 -12.87
N PHE A 58 -9.69 -5.00 -12.14
CA PHE A 58 -9.76 -5.94 -11.01
C PHE A 58 -9.60 -7.44 -11.40
N ALA A 59 -9.15 -7.73 -12.60
CA ALA A 59 -9.09 -9.10 -13.13
C ALA A 59 -7.69 -9.70 -13.19
N ASP A 60 -6.65 -8.95 -12.88
CA ASP A 60 -5.26 -9.41 -13.03
C ASP A 60 -4.59 -9.66 -11.66
N THR A 61 -3.68 -10.63 -11.64
CA THR A 61 -2.81 -10.91 -10.49
C THR A 61 -2.11 -9.62 -10.03
N VAL A 62 -2.07 -9.39 -8.72
CA VAL A 62 -1.41 -8.23 -8.13
C VAL A 62 0.03 -8.16 -8.61
N LYS A 63 0.42 -7.03 -9.18
CA LYS A 63 1.78 -6.76 -9.69
C LYS A 63 2.49 -5.77 -8.79
N LEU A 64 3.81 -5.88 -8.69
CA LEU A 64 4.66 -4.97 -7.92
C LEU A 64 5.75 -4.39 -8.82
N PHE A 65 5.77 -3.08 -8.99
CA PHE A 65 6.76 -2.38 -9.80
C PHE A 65 7.72 -1.54 -8.95
N ALA A 66 8.85 -1.19 -9.53
CA ALA A 66 9.75 -0.22 -8.92
C ALA A 66 9.02 1.12 -8.71
N GLY A 67 9.06 1.65 -7.50
CA GLY A 67 8.33 2.87 -7.13
C GLY A 67 7.06 2.64 -6.34
N ASP A 68 6.44 1.46 -6.43
CA ASP A 68 5.22 1.12 -5.71
C ASP A 68 5.40 1.22 -4.20
N LEU A 69 4.35 1.68 -3.54
CA LEU A 69 4.27 1.75 -2.09
C LEU A 69 3.50 0.55 -1.55
N VAL A 70 4.04 -0.05 -0.51
CA VAL A 70 3.40 -1.14 0.23
C VAL A 70 3.37 -0.82 1.72
N THR A 71 2.30 -1.20 2.39
CA THR A 71 2.13 -0.98 3.83
C THR A 71 2.09 -2.31 4.57
N LYS A 72 2.60 -2.35 5.79
CA LYS A 72 2.58 -3.53 6.64
C LYS A 72 1.89 -3.26 7.96
N GLY A 73 0.90 -4.11 8.26
CA GLY A 73 0.21 -4.11 9.56
C GLY A 73 -0.66 -2.87 9.81
N SER A 74 -1.24 -2.82 11.00
CA SER A 74 -2.16 -1.76 11.44
C SER A 74 -1.50 -0.39 11.67
N PHE A 75 -0.17 -0.33 11.67
CA PHE A 75 0.58 0.92 11.89
C PHE A 75 0.96 1.64 10.59
N ASN A 76 0.45 1.18 9.44
CA ASN A 76 0.70 1.77 8.12
C ASN A 76 2.19 2.08 7.86
N LEU A 77 3.07 1.15 8.27
CA LEU A 77 4.50 1.28 7.97
C LEU A 77 4.68 1.15 6.46
N THR A 78 4.86 2.29 5.82
CA THR A 78 5.02 2.37 4.37
C THR A 78 6.46 2.04 3.98
N SER A 79 6.61 1.20 2.97
CA SER A 79 7.87 0.87 2.32
C SER A 79 7.72 1.06 0.82
N LYS A 80 8.81 1.42 0.15
CA LYS A 80 8.85 1.60 -1.30
C LYS A 80 9.62 0.46 -1.94
N ALA A 81 9.06 -0.17 -2.96
CA ALA A 81 9.80 -1.10 -3.81
C ALA A 81 10.82 -0.34 -4.65
N THR A 82 12.11 -0.61 -4.46
CA THR A 82 13.19 0.16 -5.12
C THR A 82 13.50 -0.33 -6.52
N GLY A 83 13.03 -1.52 -6.89
CA GLY A 83 13.43 -2.23 -8.09
C GLY A 83 14.76 -2.96 -7.95
N LEU A 84 15.38 -2.94 -6.76
CA LEU A 84 16.58 -3.72 -6.48
C LEU A 84 16.20 -5.11 -5.97
N VAL A 85 16.94 -6.11 -6.46
CA VAL A 85 16.77 -7.51 -6.06
C VAL A 85 18.13 -8.04 -5.60
N PHE A 86 18.18 -8.49 -4.35
CA PHE A 86 19.34 -9.14 -3.76
C PHE A 86 19.29 -10.63 -4.07
N VAL A 87 20.36 -11.16 -4.60
CA VAL A 87 20.45 -12.56 -5.01
C VAL A 87 21.66 -13.22 -4.37
N THR A 88 21.48 -14.44 -3.89
CA THR A 88 22.57 -15.31 -3.52
C THR A 88 22.72 -16.39 -4.59
N LEU A 89 23.85 -16.40 -5.26
CA LEU A 89 24.20 -17.40 -6.28
C LEU A 89 24.71 -18.69 -5.66
N ILE A 90 24.59 -19.77 -6.40
CA ILE A 90 25.34 -21.01 -6.10
C ILE A 90 26.81 -20.73 -6.36
N GLU A 91 27.68 -21.40 -5.61
CA GLU A 91 29.13 -21.24 -5.75
C GLU A 91 29.62 -21.51 -7.17
N GLY A 92 30.49 -20.67 -7.69
CA GLY A 92 31.05 -20.79 -9.04
C GLY A 92 30.16 -20.20 -10.15
N GLN A 93 28.99 -19.62 -9.84
CA GLN A 93 28.14 -18.98 -10.83
C GLN A 93 28.54 -17.53 -11.09
N ASP A 94 28.39 -17.09 -12.35
CA ASP A 94 28.72 -15.73 -12.75
C ASP A 94 27.48 -14.80 -12.68
N ALA A 95 27.53 -13.82 -11.79
CA ALA A 95 26.49 -12.81 -11.62
C ALA A 95 26.21 -12.01 -12.91
N LYS A 96 27.23 -11.78 -13.73
CA LYS A 96 27.08 -11.04 -14.98
C LYS A 96 26.36 -11.85 -16.06
N ALA A 97 26.59 -13.14 -16.10
CA ALA A 97 25.87 -14.04 -17.01
C ALA A 97 24.37 -14.06 -16.67
N VAL A 98 24.01 -14.19 -15.39
CA VAL A 98 22.61 -14.13 -14.94
C VAL A 98 21.96 -12.78 -15.31
N ALA A 99 22.66 -11.68 -15.10
CA ALA A 99 22.15 -10.34 -15.48
C ALA A 99 21.85 -10.23 -16.98
N THR A 100 22.73 -10.77 -17.81
CA THR A 100 22.59 -10.73 -19.29
C THR A 100 21.42 -11.60 -19.75
N ASP A 101 21.27 -12.77 -19.21
CA ASP A 101 20.24 -13.73 -19.61
C ASP A 101 18.82 -13.25 -19.25
N LEU A 102 18.68 -12.52 -18.15
CA LEU A 102 17.41 -12.03 -17.63
C LEU A 102 17.17 -10.51 -17.88
N ASP A 103 17.98 -9.90 -18.73
CA ASP A 103 17.91 -8.46 -19.06
C ASP A 103 17.90 -7.56 -17.82
N LEU A 104 18.73 -7.90 -16.84
CA LEU A 104 18.86 -7.15 -15.59
C LEU A 104 20.14 -6.32 -15.57
N LYS A 105 20.09 -5.16 -14.91
CA LYS A 105 21.29 -4.38 -14.67
C LYS A 105 22.01 -4.87 -13.41
N LEU A 106 23.21 -5.43 -13.56
CA LEU A 106 24.06 -5.74 -12.41
C LEU A 106 24.54 -4.44 -11.75
N VAL A 107 24.18 -4.23 -10.47
CA VAL A 107 24.57 -3.07 -9.68
C VAL A 107 25.80 -3.37 -8.84
N PHE A 108 25.84 -4.57 -8.26
CA PHE A 108 26.92 -5.01 -7.39
C PHE A 108 27.06 -6.52 -7.43
N ALA A 109 28.29 -7.02 -7.33
CA ALA A 109 28.57 -8.43 -7.12
C ALA A 109 29.82 -8.59 -6.22
N ASN A 110 29.73 -9.49 -5.27
CA ASN A 110 30.85 -9.87 -4.40
C ASN A 110 30.68 -11.33 -3.93
N GLY A 111 31.61 -12.19 -4.28
CA GLY A 111 31.51 -13.61 -4.03
C GLY A 111 30.22 -14.18 -4.64
N ASN A 112 29.42 -14.83 -3.83
CA ASN A 112 28.15 -15.43 -4.26
C ASN A 112 26.95 -14.46 -4.12
N SER A 113 27.18 -13.21 -3.76
CA SER A 113 26.12 -12.20 -3.61
C SER A 113 26.11 -11.25 -4.78
N ALA A 114 24.93 -10.98 -5.31
CA ALA A 114 24.71 -10.01 -6.37
C ALA A 114 23.49 -9.12 -6.06
N VAL A 115 23.51 -7.91 -6.58
CA VAL A 115 22.37 -6.97 -6.57
C VAL A 115 22.07 -6.61 -8.00
N TYR A 116 20.87 -6.89 -8.41
CA TYR A 116 20.37 -6.51 -9.73
C TYR A 116 19.34 -5.40 -9.61
N LYS A 117 19.26 -4.57 -10.63
CA LYS A 117 18.19 -3.59 -10.80
C LYS A 117 17.30 -4.00 -11.97
N ALA A 118 16.02 -4.18 -11.72
CA ALA A 118 15.00 -4.37 -12.73
C ALA A 118 14.65 -3.05 -13.42
N ALA A 119 14.18 -3.12 -14.67
CA ALA A 119 13.58 -1.98 -15.33
C ALA A 119 12.24 -1.59 -14.64
N GLU A 120 11.82 -0.33 -14.80
CA GLU A 120 10.64 0.20 -14.09
C GLU A 120 9.32 -0.50 -14.47
N ASN A 121 9.25 -1.05 -15.67
CA ASN A 121 8.08 -1.77 -16.19
C ASN A 121 8.09 -3.28 -15.90
N VAL A 122 9.08 -3.78 -15.15
CA VAL A 122 9.19 -5.20 -14.79
C VAL A 122 8.43 -5.46 -13.50
N ASP A 123 7.55 -6.46 -13.53
CA ASP A 123 6.88 -6.96 -12.32
C ASP A 123 7.86 -7.72 -11.44
N LEU A 124 8.16 -7.16 -10.28
CA LEU A 124 9.14 -7.69 -9.34
C LEU A 124 8.72 -9.03 -8.72
N LEU A 125 7.41 -9.34 -8.67
CA LEU A 125 6.94 -10.63 -8.18
C LEU A 125 7.24 -11.74 -9.19
N ASN A 126 6.92 -11.52 -10.46
CA ASN A 126 7.25 -12.45 -11.54
C ASN A 126 8.76 -12.62 -11.67
N LEU A 127 9.51 -11.53 -11.59
CA LEU A 127 10.98 -11.59 -11.61
C LEU A 127 11.55 -12.38 -10.43
N ASN A 128 10.97 -12.22 -9.23
CA ASN A 128 11.36 -12.99 -8.06
C ASN A 128 11.16 -14.50 -8.28
N ASP A 129 10.04 -14.89 -8.88
CA ASP A 129 9.73 -16.30 -9.16
C ASP A 129 10.63 -16.84 -10.27
N GLU A 130 10.92 -16.06 -11.30
CA GLU A 130 11.85 -16.41 -12.38
C GLU A 130 13.26 -16.63 -11.84
N LEU A 131 13.76 -15.71 -11.03
CA LEU A 131 15.05 -15.82 -10.37
C LEU A 131 15.10 -17.01 -9.40
N PHE A 132 14.04 -17.23 -8.63
CA PHE A 132 13.98 -18.35 -7.68
C PHE A 132 14.00 -19.73 -8.36
N ASN A 133 13.45 -19.82 -9.57
CA ASN A 133 13.44 -21.03 -10.38
C ASN A 133 14.74 -21.23 -11.19
N ASP A 134 15.63 -20.25 -11.25
CA ASP A 134 16.93 -20.38 -11.93
C ASP A 134 17.87 -21.26 -11.10
N SER A 135 18.35 -22.32 -11.72
CA SER A 135 19.24 -23.31 -11.08
C SER A 135 20.57 -22.73 -10.58
N ARG A 136 20.96 -21.55 -11.01
CA ARG A 136 22.17 -20.82 -10.58
C ARG A 136 21.97 -20.04 -9.28
N ILE A 137 20.71 -19.92 -8.82
CA ILE A 137 20.33 -19.03 -7.71
C ILE A 137 19.91 -19.85 -6.50
N LYS A 138 20.42 -19.48 -5.33
CA LYS A 138 20.11 -20.10 -4.05
C LYS A 138 19.02 -19.35 -3.28
N ALA A 139 19.00 -18.03 -3.37
CA ALA A 139 18.03 -17.20 -2.67
C ALA A 139 17.84 -15.86 -3.38
N VAL A 140 16.62 -15.34 -3.28
CA VAL A 140 16.20 -14.05 -3.86
C VAL A 140 15.49 -13.23 -2.80
N LYS A 141 15.70 -11.92 -2.82
CA LYS A 141 15.01 -10.97 -1.94
C LYS A 141 14.79 -9.63 -2.65
N ILE A 142 13.54 -9.21 -2.79
CA ILE A 142 13.16 -7.88 -3.28
C ILE A 142 13.46 -6.84 -2.20
N GLU A 143 14.07 -5.72 -2.58
CA GLU A 143 14.29 -4.62 -1.65
C GLU A 143 13.04 -3.76 -1.46
N LEU A 144 12.68 -3.58 -0.19
CA LEU A 144 11.68 -2.62 0.25
C LEU A 144 12.36 -1.57 1.14
N ALA A 145 12.50 -0.35 0.64
CA ALA A 145 13.07 0.74 1.42
C ALA A 145 12.02 1.33 2.37
N ASN A 146 12.35 1.37 3.66
CA ASN A 146 11.52 2.02 4.68
C ASN A 146 11.85 3.51 4.76
N ASN A 147 10.83 4.35 4.73
CA ASN A 147 10.96 5.82 4.79
C ASN A 147 11.39 6.35 6.18
N LYS A 148 11.84 5.47 7.09
CA LYS A 148 12.14 5.83 8.48
C LYS A 148 13.42 6.66 8.71
N TYR A 149 14.25 6.81 7.68
CA TYR A 149 15.51 7.56 7.78
C TYR A 149 15.72 8.39 6.52
N ASN A 150 15.02 9.53 6.42
CA ASN A 150 15.59 10.69 5.76
C ASN A 150 16.19 11.56 6.87
N PRO A 151 17.51 11.58 7.10
CA PRO A 151 18.15 12.66 7.85
C PRO A 151 17.97 13.93 7.00
N GLU A 152 17.35 14.95 7.58
CA GLU A 152 17.35 16.32 7.06
C GLU A 152 18.78 16.87 6.98
#